data_6f2149fef57eeb248a355029a172a79b
#
_entry.id   6f2149fef57eeb248a355029a172a79b
#
_cell.length_a   1.000
_cell.length_b   1.000
_cell.length_c   1.000
_cell.angle_alpha   90.00
_cell.angle_beta   90.00
_cell.angle_gamma   90.00
#
_symmetry.space_group_name_H-M   'P 1'
#
loop_
_entity.id
_entity.type
_entity.pdbx_description
1 polymer ?
#
loop_
_entity_poly.entity_id
_entity_poly.type
_entity_poly.pdbx_seq_one_letter_code
_entity_poly.pdbx_strand_id
1 'polypeptide(L)'
;FSLHLTPQDLAYAAAFDVIHTSIHSGISNAVLGGLSRRADLSMDFSNDGFTHTNVAELAPILRFAFFSAGERSLEEVHTFAKYAADCGIPQVIFTMGTRGACGISQGQFWQADACVIQPVDALGAGDAFIAAFLYTFWENGGSALLAAEQAAHFAADCCLHYGAFGHPLSLAESDLLSTGPQN
;
A
#
# COMPACT_ATOMS: atom_id res chain seq x y z
N PHE A 1 10.76 -14.49 7.12
CA PHE A 1 9.72 -14.67 8.15
C PHE A 1 8.42 -15.04 7.43
N SER A 2 7.75 -16.12 7.84
CA SER A 2 6.48 -16.56 7.25
C SER A 2 5.37 -16.37 8.28
N LEU A 3 4.34 -15.60 7.94
CA LEU A 3 3.18 -15.41 8.80
C LEU A 3 2.25 -16.62 8.67
N HIS A 4 2.00 -17.30 9.78
CA HIS A 4 1.06 -18.42 9.84
C HIS A 4 -0.26 -17.96 10.46
N LEU A 5 -1.30 -17.84 9.64
CA LEU A 5 -2.64 -17.46 10.09
C LEU A 5 -3.41 -18.69 10.54
N THR A 6 -3.99 -18.62 11.75
CA THR A 6 -4.90 -19.64 12.26
C THR A 6 -6.30 -19.50 11.64
N PRO A 7 -7.19 -20.50 11.75
CA PRO A 7 -8.58 -20.37 11.33
C PRO A 7 -9.33 -19.21 12.01
N GLN A 8 -8.95 -18.86 13.25
CA GLN A 8 -9.52 -17.71 13.98
C GLN A 8 -9.06 -16.38 13.39
N ASP A 9 -7.76 -16.28 13.02
CA ASP A 9 -7.23 -15.08 12.36
C ASP A 9 -7.90 -14.85 11.01
N LEU A 10 -8.13 -15.93 10.23
CA LEU A 10 -8.83 -15.86 8.95
C LEU A 10 -10.30 -15.47 9.11
N ALA A 11 -10.97 -15.98 10.15
CA ALA A 11 -12.35 -15.60 10.46
C ALA A 11 -12.45 -14.14 10.90
N TYR A 12 -11.48 -13.67 11.69
CA TYR A 12 -11.38 -12.26 12.09
C TYR A 12 -11.15 -11.35 10.89
N ALA A 13 -10.15 -11.66 10.06
CA ALA A 13 -9.85 -10.88 8.87
C ALA A 13 -11.05 -10.80 7.90
N ALA A 14 -11.79 -11.90 7.77
CA ALA A 14 -12.96 -11.98 6.89
C ALA A 14 -14.20 -11.20 7.39
N ALA A 15 -14.13 -10.57 8.58
CA ALA A 15 -15.17 -9.69 9.09
C ALA A 15 -15.02 -8.22 8.64
N PHE A 16 -13.94 -7.89 7.92
CA PHE A 16 -13.67 -6.56 7.38
C PHE A 16 -14.00 -6.49 5.89
N ASP A 17 -14.35 -5.29 5.42
CA ASP A 17 -14.66 -5.04 4.00
C ASP A 17 -13.38 -5.04 3.16
N VAL A 18 -12.25 -4.62 3.74
CA VAL A 18 -10.93 -4.53 3.11
C VAL A 18 -9.88 -5.21 3.96
N ILE A 19 -9.04 -6.00 3.31
CA ILE A 19 -7.84 -6.58 3.91
C ILE A 19 -6.63 -6.04 3.16
N HIS A 20 -5.76 -5.32 3.86
CA HIS A 20 -4.50 -4.83 3.32
C HIS A 20 -3.33 -5.70 3.79
N THR A 21 -2.41 -5.99 2.87
CA THR A 21 -1.17 -6.73 3.15
C THR A 21 -0.06 -6.28 2.19
N SER A 22 1.16 -6.79 2.42
CA SER A 22 2.32 -6.53 1.58
C SER A 22 2.88 -7.82 0.99
N ILE A 23 3.57 -7.72 -0.14
CA ILE A 23 4.34 -8.85 -0.72
C ILE A 23 5.39 -9.40 0.26
N HIS A 24 5.79 -8.61 1.26
CA HIS A 24 6.77 -9.00 2.29
C HIS A 24 6.14 -9.71 3.49
N SER A 25 4.82 -9.85 3.55
CA SER A 25 4.11 -10.48 4.68
C SER A 25 4.36 -11.99 4.80
N GLY A 26 4.78 -12.64 3.71
CA GLY A 26 4.96 -14.09 3.68
C GLY A 26 3.65 -14.90 3.70
N ILE A 27 2.50 -14.25 3.50
CA ILE A 27 1.20 -14.92 3.35
C ILE A 27 1.14 -15.61 1.98
N SER A 28 0.75 -16.89 1.96
CA SER A 28 0.67 -17.62 0.70
C SER A 28 -0.49 -17.18 -0.20
N ASN A 29 -0.30 -17.28 -1.52
CA ASN A 29 -1.35 -16.97 -2.51
C ASN A 29 -2.65 -17.77 -2.28
N ALA A 30 -2.55 -19.01 -1.76
CA ALA A 30 -3.71 -19.82 -1.43
C ALA A 30 -4.55 -19.20 -0.29
N VAL A 31 -3.90 -18.66 0.73
CA VAL A 31 -4.55 -17.95 1.84
C VAL A 31 -5.16 -16.63 1.34
N LEU A 32 -4.39 -15.84 0.58
CA LEU A 32 -4.88 -14.59 -0.04
C LEU A 32 -6.13 -14.85 -0.91
N GLY A 33 -6.11 -15.87 -1.75
CA GLY A 33 -7.25 -16.28 -2.55
C GLY A 33 -8.46 -16.77 -1.72
N GLY A 34 -8.21 -17.24 -0.49
CA GLY A 34 -9.28 -17.54 0.48
C GLY A 34 -9.94 -16.27 1.03
N LEU A 35 -9.14 -15.27 1.37
CA LEU A 35 -9.58 -13.99 1.90
C LEU A 35 -10.29 -13.14 0.84
N SER A 36 -9.79 -13.12 -0.39
CA SER A 36 -10.37 -12.32 -1.49
C SER A 36 -11.82 -12.69 -1.86
N ARG A 37 -12.27 -13.88 -1.47
CA ARG A 37 -13.68 -14.29 -1.65
C ARG A 37 -14.63 -13.68 -0.61
N ARG A 38 -14.11 -12.99 0.39
CA ARG A 38 -14.87 -12.47 1.54
C ARG A 38 -14.71 -10.98 1.78
N ALA A 39 -13.59 -10.43 1.34
CA ALA A 39 -13.24 -9.02 1.48
C ALA A 39 -12.45 -8.54 0.26
N ASP A 40 -12.48 -7.25 -0.02
CA ASP A 40 -11.62 -6.65 -1.04
C ASP A 40 -10.15 -6.71 -0.60
N LEU A 41 -9.30 -7.31 -1.43
CA LEU A 41 -7.88 -7.43 -1.14
C LEU A 41 -7.10 -6.25 -1.69
N SER A 42 -6.28 -5.67 -0.83
CA SER A 42 -5.31 -4.63 -1.14
C SER A 42 -3.89 -5.13 -0.89
N MET A 43 -3.00 -4.91 -1.84
CA MET A 43 -1.59 -5.35 -1.77
C MET A 43 -0.65 -4.17 -1.96
N ASP A 44 0.29 -4.01 -1.03
CA ASP A 44 1.47 -3.19 -1.23
C ASP A 44 2.58 -4.02 -1.87
N PHE A 45 2.93 -3.67 -3.10
CA PHE A 45 4.06 -4.23 -3.85
C PHE A 45 5.37 -3.50 -3.57
N SER A 46 5.34 -2.43 -2.79
CA SER A 46 6.51 -1.61 -2.47
C SER A 46 7.28 -1.14 -3.72
N ASN A 47 8.59 -0.95 -3.59
CA ASN A 47 9.47 -0.63 -4.70
C ASN A 47 9.94 -1.88 -5.48
N ASP A 48 9.93 -3.04 -4.85
CA ASP A 48 10.46 -4.30 -5.38
C ASP A 48 9.45 -5.06 -6.27
N GLY A 49 8.18 -4.67 -6.17
CA GLY A 49 7.07 -5.39 -6.80
C GLY A 49 6.82 -5.09 -8.28
N PHE A 50 7.67 -4.30 -8.95
CA PHE A 50 7.59 -4.03 -10.39
C PHE A 50 8.00 -5.25 -11.23
N THR A 51 7.43 -6.40 -10.94
CA THR A 51 7.64 -7.63 -11.72
C THR A 51 6.33 -8.09 -12.34
N HIS A 52 6.36 -8.36 -13.63
CA HIS A 52 5.19 -8.84 -14.36
C HIS A 52 4.64 -10.15 -13.78
N THR A 53 5.52 -11.02 -13.30
CA THR A 53 5.13 -12.33 -12.73
C THR A 53 4.28 -12.16 -11.47
N ASN A 54 4.74 -11.37 -10.49
CA ASN A 54 4.02 -11.16 -9.24
C ASN A 54 2.64 -10.53 -9.47
N VAL A 55 2.57 -9.53 -10.38
CA VAL A 55 1.32 -8.86 -10.72
C VAL A 55 0.36 -9.82 -11.40
N ALA A 56 0.80 -10.59 -12.40
CA ALA A 56 -0.06 -11.53 -13.14
C ALA A 56 -0.64 -12.63 -12.25
N GLU A 57 0.15 -13.14 -11.29
CA GLU A 57 -0.31 -14.18 -10.36
C GLU A 57 -1.38 -13.67 -9.38
N LEU A 58 -1.23 -12.42 -8.89
CA LEU A 58 -2.10 -11.87 -7.86
C LEU A 58 -3.28 -11.07 -8.42
N ALA A 59 -3.19 -10.58 -9.66
CA ALA A 59 -4.24 -9.76 -10.26
C ALA A 59 -5.66 -10.33 -10.13
N PRO A 60 -5.91 -11.63 -10.30
CA PRO A 60 -7.26 -12.17 -10.21
C PRO A 60 -7.94 -12.08 -8.83
N ILE A 61 -7.14 -11.81 -7.79
CA ILE A 61 -7.63 -11.77 -6.40
C ILE A 61 -7.52 -10.39 -5.76
N LEU A 62 -6.91 -9.42 -6.47
CA LEU A 62 -6.70 -8.06 -5.95
C LEU A 62 -7.76 -7.09 -6.46
N ARG A 63 -8.21 -6.21 -5.56
CA ARG A 63 -8.96 -5.01 -5.90
C ARG A 63 -8.04 -3.78 -5.99
N PHE A 64 -7.05 -3.69 -5.13
CA PHE A 64 -6.10 -2.59 -5.06
C PHE A 64 -4.67 -3.11 -5.10
N ALA A 65 -3.84 -2.49 -5.95
CA ALA A 65 -2.41 -2.68 -5.96
C ALA A 65 -1.70 -1.34 -5.79
N PHE A 66 -0.88 -1.24 -4.74
CA PHE A 66 -0.05 -0.08 -4.45
C PHE A 66 1.40 -0.39 -4.79
N PHE A 67 2.07 0.59 -5.39
CA PHE A 67 3.48 0.54 -5.78
C PHE A 67 4.18 1.83 -5.37
N SER A 68 5.45 1.72 -4.99
CA SER A 68 6.32 2.88 -4.82
C SER A 68 7.15 3.07 -6.09
N ALA A 69 6.94 4.17 -6.82
CA ALA A 69 7.59 4.39 -8.11
C ALA A 69 9.11 4.66 -7.99
N GLY A 70 9.58 5.14 -6.83
CA GLY A 70 10.97 5.56 -6.68
C GLY A 70 11.34 6.62 -7.72
N GLU A 71 12.48 6.43 -8.39
CA GLU A 71 13.01 7.35 -9.41
C GLU A 71 12.46 7.11 -10.83
N ARG A 72 11.53 6.17 -11.01
CA ARG A 72 10.97 5.85 -12.33
C ARG A 72 10.26 7.04 -12.96
N SER A 73 10.37 7.17 -14.26
CA SER A 73 9.67 8.18 -15.04
C SER A 73 8.15 7.95 -15.03
N LEU A 74 7.39 8.98 -15.29
CA LEU A 74 5.94 8.88 -15.42
C LEU A 74 5.52 7.94 -16.57
N GLU A 75 6.30 7.87 -17.63
CA GLU A 75 6.06 6.98 -18.77
C GLU A 75 6.23 5.51 -18.38
N GLU A 76 7.29 5.17 -17.64
CA GLU A 76 7.51 3.81 -17.12
C GLU A 76 6.38 3.40 -16.16
N VAL A 77 6.01 4.30 -15.25
CA VAL A 77 4.91 4.09 -14.31
C VAL A 77 3.59 3.87 -15.05
N HIS A 78 3.28 4.72 -16.01
CA HIS A 78 2.04 4.61 -16.81
C HIS A 78 1.99 3.30 -17.60
N THR A 79 3.11 2.91 -18.20
CA THR A 79 3.21 1.65 -18.95
C THR A 79 2.95 0.45 -18.06
N PHE A 80 3.55 0.43 -16.87
CA PHE A 80 3.35 -0.67 -15.93
C PHE A 80 1.96 -0.64 -15.29
N ALA A 81 1.41 0.54 -14.99
CA ALA A 81 0.05 0.70 -14.49
C ALA A 81 -0.97 0.11 -15.48
N LYS A 82 -0.77 0.41 -16.76
CA LYS A 82 -1.60 -0.16 -17.83
C LYS A 82 -1.50 -1.69 -17.87
N TYR A 83 -0.29 -2.23 -17.78
CA TYR A 83 -0.10 -3.68 -17.73
C TYR A 83 -0.85 -4.31 -16.53
N ALA A 84 -0.71 -3.74 -15.33
CA ALA A 84 -1.37 -4.26 -14.14
C ALA A 84 -2.91 -4.19 -14.25
N ALA A 85 -3.44 -3.11 -14.81
CA ALA A 85 -4.86 -2.97 -15.09
C ALA A 85 -5.36 -3.96 -16.16
N ASP A 86 -4.57 -4.18 -17.22
CA ASP A 86 -4.87 -5.17 -18.27
C ASP A 86 -4.84 -6.62 -17.72
N CYS A 87 -4.07 -6.90 -16.66
CA CYS A 87 -4.12 -8.15 -15.90
C CYS A 87 -5.39 -8.31 -15.07
N GLY A 88 -6.20 -7.26 -14.93
CA GLY A 88 -7.49 -7.31 -14.26
C GLY A 88 -7.56 -6.62 -12.89
N ILE A 89 -6.52 -5.89 -12.46
CA ILE A 89 -6.55 -5.14 -11.19
C ILE A 89 -7.38 -3.85 -11.39
N PRO A 90 -8.51 -3.67 -10.67
CA PRO A 90 -9.40 -2.52 -10.86
C PRO A 90 -8.81 -1.19 -10.45
N GLN A 91 -7.95 -1.20 -9.42
CA GLN A 91 -7.33 -0.01 -8.83
C GLN A 91 -5.82 -0.22 -8.76
N VAL A 92 -5.07 0.51 -9.58
CA VAL A 92 -3.60 0.47 -9.62
C VAL A 92 -3.08 1.84 -9.22
N ILE A 93 -2.30 1.90 -8.14
CA ILE A 93 -1.88 3.15 -7.51
C ILE A 93 -0.35 3.18 -7.39
N PHE A 94 0.26 4.30 -7.75
CA PHE A 94 1.68 4.57 -7.61
C PHE A 94 1.92 5.82 -6.77
N THR A 95 2.67 5.68 -5.68
CA THR A 95 3.23 6.82 -4.95
C THR A 95 4.58 7.20 -5.56
N MET A 96 4.80 8.50 -5.76
CA MET A 96 6.00 9.06 -6.41
C MET A 96 6.72 10.09 -5.50
N GLY A 97 6.53 9.99 -4.18
CA GLY A 97 7.10 10.91 -3.21
C GLY A 97 6.68 12.36 -3.48
N THR A 98 7.65 13.26 -3.61
CA THR A 98 7.39 14.69 -3.88
C THR A 98 6.77 14.99 -5.25
N ARG A 99 6.67 13.99 -6.12
CA ARG A 99 6.00 14.09 -7.41
C ARG A 99 4.50 13.71 -7.35
N GLY A 100 3.98 13.42 -6.15
CA GLY A 100 2.58 13.05 -5.94
C GLY A 100 2.29 11.58 -6.11
N ALA A 101 1.13 11.28 -6.67
CA ALA A 101 0.66 9.92 -6.94
C ALA A 101 -0.05 9.87 -8.30
N CYS A 102 -0.05 8.70 -8.93
CA CYS A 102 -0.83 8.46 -10.13
C CYS A 102 -1.32 7.02 -10.18
N GLY A 103 -2.21 6.72 -11.12
CA GLY A 103 -2.68 5.36 -11.25
C GLY A 103 -3.73 5.17 -12.32
N ILE A 104 -4.30 3.97 -12.35
CA ILE A 104 -5.43 3.62 -13.20
C ILE A 104 -6.58 3.15 -12.31
N SER A 105 -7.74 3.73 -12.51
CA SER A 105 -8.99 3.33 -11.88
C SER A 105 -10.02 3.07 -12.96
N GLN A 106 -10.58 1.86 -13.01
CA GLN A 106 -11.58 1.47 -14.01
C GLN A 106 -11.14 1.78 -15.46
N GLY A 107 -9.86 1.58 -15.76
CA GLY A 107 -9.27 1.81 -17.08
C GLY A 107 -8.94 3.26 -17.39
N GLN A 108 -9.19 4.21 -16.49
CA GLN A 108 -8.85 5.63 -16.65
C GLN A 108 -7.63 6.01 -15.84
N PHE A 109 -6.66 6.65 -16.49
CA PHE A 109 -5.48 7.20 -15.83
C PHE A 109 -5.85 8.47 -15.06
N TRP A 110 -5.28 8.61 -13.87
CA TRP A 110 -5.39 9.80 -13.02
C TRP A 110 -4.02 10.16 -12.43
N GLN A 111 -3.87 11.41 -12.02
CA GLN A 111 -2.70 11.93 -11.33
C GLN A 111 -3.14 12.93 -10.28
N ALA A 112 -2.52 12.87 -9.09
CA ALA A 112 -2.68 13.80 -7.98
C ALA A 112 -1.32 14.37 -7.58
N ASP A 113 -1.30 15.66 -7.25
CA ASP A 113 -0.09 16.35 -6.81
C ASP A 113 0.27 15.98 -5.37
N ALA A 114 1.57 16.08 -5.03
CA ALA A 114 2.03 15.99 -3.65
C ALA A 114 1.73 17.28 -2.88
N CYS A 115 1.53 17.15 -1.57
CA CYS A 115 1.55 18.32 -0.70
C CYS A 115 2.98 18.82 -0.53
N VAL A 116 3.21 20.11 -0.76
CA VAL A 116 4.51 20.74 -0.59
C VAL A 116 4.76 21.01 0.90
N ILE A 117 5.69 20.27 1.48
CA ILE A 117 6.10 20.39 2.89
C ILE A 117 7.63 20.36 3.01
N GLN A 118 8.15 20.69 4.19
CA GLN A 118 9.52 20.37 4.59
C GLN A 118 9.46 19.15 5.53
N PRO A 119 9.77 17.94 5.04
CA PRO A 119 9.64 16.75 5.84
C PRO A 119 10.70 16.69 6.95
N VAL A 120 10.28 16.21 8.10
CA VAL A 120 11.14 15.89 9.26
C VAL A 120 11.64 14.44 9.13
N ASP A 121 10.70 13.52 8.80
CA ASP A 121 10.96 12.10 8.60
C ASP A 121 9.93 11.55 7.60
N ALA A 122 10.37 10.74 6.65
CA ALA A 122 9.47 10.12 5.66
C ALA A 122 9.04 8.69 6.04
N LEU A 123 9.46 8.19 7.20
CA LEU A 123 9.08 6.85 7.66
C LEU A 123 7.55 6.77 7.87
N GLY A 124 6.93 5.74 7.28
CA GLY A 124 5.49 5.52 7.38
C GLY A 124 4.62 6.36 6.44
N ALA A 125 5.21 7.28 5.65
CA ALA A 125 4.43 8.10 4.70
C ALA A 125 3.66 7.26 3.66
N GLY A 126 4.26 6.16 3.18
CA GLY A 126 3.61 5.21 2.28
C GLY A 126 2.41 4.53 2.92
N ASP A 127 2.58 4.04 4.15
CA ASP A 127 1.52 3.38 4.92
C ASP A 127 0.38 4.35 5.23
N ALA A 128 0.71 5.59 5.62
CA ALA A 128 -0.25 6.66 5.85
C ALA A 128 -1.06 6.98 4.58
N PHE A 129 -0.38 7.05 3.42
CA PHE A 129 -1.03 7.24 2.12
C PHE A 129 -2.00 6.09 1.82
N ILE A 130 -1.55 4.84 1.94
CA ILE A 130 -2.37 3.66 1.65
C ILE A 130 -3.61 3.61 2.54
N ALA A 131 -3.43 3.80 3.84
CA ALA A 131 -4.53 3.78 4.81
C ALA A 131 -5.58 4.87 4.51
N ALA A 132 -5.13 6.10 4.28
CA ALA A 132 -6.00 7.23 3.96
C ALA A 132 -6.68 7.05 2.58
N PHE A 133 -5.95 6.52 1.58
CA PHE A 133 -6.52 6.24 0.27
C PHE A 133 -7.66 5.21 0.36
N LEU A 134 -7.43 4.08 1.01
CA LEU A 134 -8.43 3.03 1.16
C LEU A 134 -9.68 3.55 1.89
N TYR A 135 -9.51 4.23 3.02
CA TYR A 135 -10.62 4.82 3.76
C TYR A 135 -11.42 5.83 2.91
N THR A 136 -10.71 6.78 2.30
CA THR A 136 -11.35 7.86 1.50
C THR A 136 -12.03 7.32 0.25
N PHE A 137 -11.45 6.30 -0.38
CA PHE A 137 -12.03 5.67 -1.56
C PHE A 137 -13.45 5.12 -1.28
N TRP A 138 -13.64 4.48 -0.13
CA TRP A 138 -14.96 3.99 0.27
C TRP A 138 -15.92 5.10 0.64
N GLU A 139 -15.47 6.06 1.45
CA GLU A 139 -16.29 7.19 1.90
C GLU A 139 -16.79 8.08 0.74
N ASN A 140 -16.03 8.19 -0.34
CA ASN A 140 -16.34 9.08 -1.46
C ASN A 140 -16.84 8.34 -2.72
N GLY A 141 -17.48 7.20 -2.57
CA GLY A 141 -18.15 6.50 -3.66
C GLY A 141 -17.19 5.98 -4.75
N GLY A 142 -15.93 5.69 -4.40
CA GLY A 142 -14.97 5.04 -5.28
C GLY A 142 -14.17 5.98 -6.21
N SER A 143 -14.07 7.26 -5.89
CA SER A 143 -13.22 8.20 -6.64
C SER A 143 -11.75 8.05 -6.25
N ALA A 144 -10.95 7.44 -7.13
CA ALA A 144 -9.51 7.23 -6.90
C ALA A 144 -8.72 8.55 -6.86
N LEU A 145 -9.06 9.52 -7.71
CA LEU A 145 -8.41 10.82 -7.70
C LEU A 145 -8.64 11.55 -6.38
N LEU A 146 -9.89 11.66 -5.93
CA LEU A 146 -10.22 12.31 -4.67
C LEU A 146 -9.58 11.59 -3.47
N ALA A 147 -9.54 10.24 -3.50
CA ALA A 147 -8.86 9.45 -2.48
C ALA A 147 -7.36 9.74 -2.45
N ALA A 148 -6.71 9.86 -3.61
CA ALA A 148 -5.29 10.16 -3.72
C ALA A 148 -4.94 11.57 -3.22
N GLU A 149 -5.78 12.57 -3.54
CA GLU A 149 -5.62 13.95 -3.04
C GLU A 149 -5.68 14.00 -1.51
N GLN A 150 -6.66 13.35 -0.89
CA GLN A 150 -6.76 13.29 0.57
C GLN A 150 -5.61 12.47 1.19
N ALA A 151 -5.24 11.35 0.57
CA ALA A 151 -4.13 10.53 1.01
C ALA A 151 -2.78 11.27 0.98
N ALA A 152 -2.57 12.15 -0.01
CA ALA A 152 -1.38 13.00 -0.08
C ALA A 152 -1.27 13.96 1.11
N HIS A 153 -2.38 14.51 1.62
CA HIS A 153 -2.40 15.31 2.83
C HIS A 153 -2.02 14.51 4.06
N PHE A 154 -2.58 13.31 4.24
CA PHE A 154 -2.24 12.42 5.36
C PHE A 154 -0.79 11.98 5.34
N ALA A 155 -0.26 11.61 4.17
CA ALA A 155 1.14 11.26 4.01
C ALA A 155 2.08 12.43 4.33
N ALA A 156 1.70 13.65 3.93
CA ALA A 156 2.43 14.87 4.25
C ALA A 156 2.44 15.16 5.76
N ASP A 157 1.28 15.04 6.42
CA ASP A 157 1.17 15.22 7.88
C ASP A 157 2.04 14.19 8.64
N CYS A 158 2.03 12.92 8.23
CA CYS A 158 2.93 11.89 8.76
C CYS A 158 4.41 12.33 8.70
N CYS A 159 4.83 12.95 7.60
CA CYS A 159 6.20 13.41 7.40
C CYS A 159 6.63 14.59 8.28
N LEU A 160 5.72 15.26 8.98
CA LEU A 160 6.04 16.38 9.88
C LEU A 160 6.51 15.91 11.27
N HIS A 161 6.50 14.61 11.53
CA HIS A 161 6.83 14.02 12.83
C HIS A 161 7.93 12.97 12.70
N TYR A 162 8.77 12.82 13.75
CA TYR A 162 9.75 11.75 13.82
C TYR A 162 9.09 10.40 14.12
N GLY A 163 9.61 9.36 13.47
CA GLY A 163 9.07 8.00 13.58
C GLY A 163 7.70 7.89 12.92
N ALA A 164 7.38 6.75 12.37
CA ALA A 164 6.08 6.51 11.78
C ALA A 164 4.97 6.95 12.76
N PHE A 165 4.10 7.85 12.35
CA PHE A 165 2.98 8.37 13.15
C PHE A 165 3.37 9.16 14.42
N GLY A 166 4.57 9.72 14.49
CA GLY A 166 5.00 10.56 15.63
C GLY A 166 5.32 9.77 16.92
N HIS A 167 5.60 8.47 16.81
CA HIS A 167 5.94 7.60 17.94
C HIS A 167 7.34 6.97 17.78
N PRO A 168 8.43 7.78 17.79
CA PRO A 168 9.78 7.24 17.69
C PRO A 168 10.13 6.44 18.95
N LEU A 169 10.82 5.31 18.77
CA LEU A 169 11.45 4.61 19.90
C LEU A 169 12.62 5.43 20.42
N SER A 170 12.75 5.56 21.75
CA SER A 170 13.95 6.10 22.35
C SER A 170 15.14 5.14 22.17
N LEU A 171 16.37 5.66 22.13
CA LEU A 171 17.58 4.82 22.04
C LEU A 171 17.65 3.79 23.18
N ALA A 172 17.17 4.15 24.39
CA ALA A 172 17.12 3.24 25.54
C ALA A 172 16.12 2.08 25.33
N GLU A 173 15.04 2.30 24.60
CA GLU A 173 14.07 1.25 24.25
C GLU A 173 14.57 0.37 23.10
N SER A 174 15.34 0.93 22.16
CA SER A 174 15.97 0.17 21.08
C SER A 174 17.03 -0.80 21.59
N ASP A 175 17.78 -0.44 22.65
CA ASP A 175 18.78 -1.29 23.29
C ASP A 175 18.13 -2.51 24.00
N LEU A 176 16.91 -2.35 24.54
CA LEU A 176 16.17 -3.45 25.16
C LEU A 176 15.67 -4.49 24.15
N LEU A 177 15.38 -4.07 22.92
CA LEU A 177 14.96 -4.98 21.85
C LEU A 177 16.14 -5.77 21.23
N SER A 178 17.37 -5.28 21.37
CA SER A 178 18.58 -5.95 20.87
C SER A 178 19.07 -7.09 21.77
N THR A 179 18.55 -7.20 22.99
CA THR A 179 18.93 -8.23 23.98
C THR A 179 17.97 -9.42 24.07
N GLY A 180 17.18 -9.67 23.02
CA GLY A 180 16.39 -10.89 22.89
C GLY A 180 17.30 -12.14 22.96
N PRO A 181 16.82 -13.27 23.51
CA PRO A 181 17.65 -14.44 23.73
C PRO A 181 18.28 -14.92 22.43
N GLN A 182 19.61 -14.90 22.39
CA GLN A 182 20.40 -15.59 21.37
C GLN A 182 20.29 -17.09 21.69
N ASN A 183 19.40 -17.78 21.02
CA ASN A 183 19.35 -19.23 20.97
C ASN A 183 19.48 -19.70 19.53
#